data_3ad0d0f26f3470ff7bbf7869df306e6d
#
_entry.id   3ad0d0f26f3470ff7bbf7869df306e6d
#
_cell.length_a   1.000
_cell.length_b   1.000
_cell.length_c   1.000
_cell.angle_alpha   90.00
_cell.angle_beta   90.00
_cell.angle_gamma   90.00
#
_symmetry.space_group_name_H-M   'P 1'
#
loop_
_entity.id
_entity.type
_entity.pdbx_description
1 polymer ?
#
loop_
_entity_poly.entity_id
_entity_poly.type
_entity_poly.pdbx_seq_one_letter_code
_entity_poly.pdbx_strand_id
1 'polypeptide(L)' 'MPKTYKNILIIKMSSLGDIIHALPSLYALRKAYPDARITWAVHPAFAGILPGKPWIDEVYLVDRKRINQLSYWREIRKD' A
#
# COMPACT_ATOMS: atom_id res chain seq x y z
N MET A 1 -18.91 -10.84 12.17
CA MET A 1 -18.77 -10.84 10.73
C MET A 1 -17.92 -9.68 10.29
N PRO A 2 -16.85 -9.92 9.60
CA PRO A 2 -16.02 -8.80 9.16
C PRO A 2 -16.72 -7.99 8.10
N LYS A 3 -16.39 -6.71 8.10
CA LYS A 3 -16.89 -5.82 7.07
C LYS A 3 -16.21 -6.15 5.75
N THR A 4 -16.94 -5.88 4.67
CA THR A 4 -16.36 -5.99 3.34
C THR A 4 -15.73 -4.67 2.98
N TYR A 5 -14.42 -4.67 2.75
CA TYR A 5 -13.70 -3.47 2.35
C TYR A 5 -13.50 -3.48 0.83
N LYS A 6 -13.84 -2.36 0.20
CA LYS A 6 -13.63 -2.22 -1.24
C LYS A 6 -12.25 -1.67 -1.56
N ASN A 7 -11.76 -0.79 -0.72
CA ASN A 7 -10.45 -0.16 -0.93
C ASN A 7 -9.65 -0.24 0.35
N ILE A 8 -8.43 -0.70 0.24
CA ILE A 8 -7.51 -0.82 1.37
C ILE A 8 -6.23 -0.09 0.99
N LEU A 9 -5.80 0.83 1.85
CA LEU A 9 -4.56 1.56 1.65
C LEU A 9 -3.56 1.14 2.71
N ILE A 10 -2.42 0.64 2.27
CA ILE A 10 -1.32 0.30 3.16
C ILE A 10 -0.27 1.38 3.03
N ILE A 11 0.08 2.00 4.15
CA ILE A 11 1.12 3.02 4.17
C ILE A 11 2.31 2.45 4.93
N LYS A 12 3.28 1.96 4.18
CA LYS A 12 4.53 1.45 4.74
C LYS A 12 5.63 1.85 3.78
N MET A 13 6.22 3.01 4.03
CA MET A 13 7.09 3.66 3.06
C MET A 13 8.54 3.25 3.18
N SER A 14 8.99 2.89 4.36
CA SER A 14 10.36 2.47 4.65
C SER A 14 10.34 1.78 6.01
N SER A 15 11.36 1.10 6.43
CA SER A 15 12.55 0.74 5.70
C SER A 15 12.39 -0.62 5.06
N LEU A 16 13.46 -1.12 4.40
CA LEU A 16 13.39 -2.40 3.71
C LEU A 16 12.89 -3.53 4.62
N GLY A 17 13.48 -3.65 5.82
CA GLY A 17 13.08 -4.70 6.75
C GLY A 17 11.64 -4.57 7.19
N ASP A 18 11.20 -3.33 7.45
CA ASP A 18 9.82 -3.09 7.87
C ASP A 18 8.83 -3.47 6.78
N ILE A 19 9.17 -3.17 5.53
CA ILE A 19 8.29 -3.51 4.41
C ILE A 19 8.21 -5.03 4.26
N ILE A 20 9.33 -5.72 4.36
CA ILE A 20 9.34 -7.17 4.27
C ILE A 20 8.50 -7.79 5.38
N HIS A 21 8.59 -7.24 6.58
CA HIS A 21 7.81 -7.75 7.71
C HIS A 21 6.32 -7.49 7.54
N ALA A 22 5.94 -6.53 6.72
CA ALA A 22 4.54 -6.23 6.47
C ALA A 22 3.91 -7.14 5.39
N LEU A 23 4.72 -7.84 4.61
CA LEU A 23 4.20 -8.66 3.52
C LEU A 23 3.24 -9.76 3.98
N PRO A 24 3.51 -10.46 5.10
CA PRO A 24 2.54 -11.46 5.56
C PRO A 24 1.16 -10.87 5.83
N SER A 25 1.12 -9.63 6.34
CA SER A 25 -0.16 -8.96 6.56
C SER A 25 -0.86 -8.67 5.24
N LEU A 26 -0.10 -8.29 4.22
CA LEU A 26 -0.66 -8.08 2.89
C LEU A 26 -1.31 -9.34 2.36
N TYR A 27 -0.61 -10.47 2.48
CA TYR A 27 -1.14 -11.74 1.97
C TYR A 27 -2.40 -12.13 2.74
N ALA A 28 -2.43 -11.90 4.04
CA ALA A 28 -3.61 -12.20 4.85
C ALA A 28 -4.78 -11.30 4.44
N LEU A 29 -4.51 -10.03 4.19
CA LEU A 29 -5.55 -9.10 3.75
C LEU A 29 -6.13 -9.53 2.41
N ARG A 30 -5.28 -9.92 1.48
CA ARG A 30 -5.78 -10.34 0.17
C ARG A 30 -6.64 -11.59 0.28
N LYS A 31 -6.25 -12.52 1.13
CA LYS A 31 -7.05 -13.73 1.33
C LYS A 31 -8.38 -13.42 1.99
N ALA A 32 -8.38 -12.49 2.93
CA ALA A 32 -9.60 -12.13 3.65
C ALA A 32 -10.54 -11.29 2.78
N TYR A 33 -9.99 -10.49 1.89
CA TYR A 33 -10.79 -9.57 1.06
C TYR A 33 -10.35 -9.69 -0.40
N PRO A 34 -10.70 -10.81 -1.05
CA PRO A 34 -10.17 -11.08 -2.39
C PRO A 34 -10.58 -10.08 -3.45
N ASP A 35 -11.70 -9.40 -3.25
CA ASP A 35 -12.21 -8.44 -4.23
C ASP A 35 -11.84 -7.00 -3.91
N ALA A 36 -11.13 -6.76 -2.82
CA ALA A 36 -10.76 -5.41 -2.45
C ALA A 36 -9.65 -4.89 -3.36
N ARG A 37 -9.67 -3.58 -3.57
CA ARG A 37 -8.57 -2.91 -4.25
C ARG A 37 -7.54 -2.54 -3.21
N ILE A 38 -6.36 -3.11 -3.31
CA ILE A 38 -5.28 -2.86 -2.36
C ILE A 38 -4.24 -1.95 -2.99
N THR A 39 -3.97 -0.84 -2.33
CA THR A 39 -3.00 0.16 -2.75
C THR A 39 -1.92 0.26 -1.69
N TRP A 40 -0.68 0.31 -2.11
CA TRP A 40 0.46 0.41 -1.18
C TRP A 40 1.23 1.67 -1.49
N ALA A 41 1.40 2.53 -0.48
CA ALA A 41 2.23 3.73 -0.59
C ALA A 41 3.62 3.41 -0.07
N VAL A 42 4.64 3.62 -0.90
CA VAL A 42 6.00 3.22 -0.60
C VAL A 42 6.99 4.23 -1.15
N HIS A 43 8.13 4.36 -0.48
CA HIS A 43 9.22 5.17 -1.01
C HIS A 43 9.75 4.52 -2.29
N PRO A 44 10.07 5.32 -3.33
CA PRO A 44 10.50 4.75 -4.61
C PRO A 44 11.66 3.78 -4.52
N ALA A 45 12.57 3.99 -3.56
CA ALA A 45 13.74 3.12 -3.40
C ALA A 45 13.36 1.68 -3.09
N PHE A 46 12.18 1.45 -2.50
CA PHE A 46 11.78 0.12 -2.04
C PHE A 46 10.64 -0.48 -2.84
N ALA A 47 10.18 0.21 -3.87
CA ALA A 47 9.02 -0.26 -4.61
C ALA A 47 9.27 -1.61 -5.30
N GLY A 48 10.51 -1.87 -5.68
CA GLY A 48 10.84 -3.07 -6.43
C GLY A 48 10.67 -4.37 -5.67
N ILE A 49 10.59 -4.31 -4.33
CA ILE A 49 10.43 -5.54 -3.55
C ILE A 49 8.97 -5.92 -3.34
N LEU A 50 8.05 -5.05 -3.72
CA LEU A 50 6.63 -5.34 -3.54
C LEU A 50 6.16 -6.34 -4.59
N PRO A 51 5.27 -7.27 -4.20
CA PRO A 51 4.70 -8.18 -5.19
C PRO A 51 3.71 -7.43 -6.06
N GLY A 52 3.47 -7.97 -7.24
CA GLY A 52 2.47 -7.40 -8.12
C GLY A 52 1.11 -7.99 -7.89
N LYS A 53 0.28 -7.92 -8.90
CA LYS A 53 -1.03 -8.55 -8.86
C LYS A 53 -0.88 -10.06 -8.72
N PRO A 54 -1.80 -10.71 -8.06
CA PRO A 54 -3.07 -10.19 -7.53
C PRO A 54 -2.97 -9.60 -6.13
N TRP A 55 -1.78 -9.52 -5.55
CA TRP A 55 -1.62 -9.12 -4.15
C TRP A 55 -1.86 -7.63 -3.96
N ILE A 56 -1.29 -6.82 -4.85
CA ILE A 56 -1.42 -5.36 -4.81
C ILE A 56 -1.96 -4.91 -6.15
N ASP A 57 -2.99 -4.06 -6.12
CA ASP A 57 -3.58 -3.52 -7.34
C ASP A 57 -2.85 -2.28 -7.82
N GLU A 58 -2.33 -1.50 -6.87
CA GLU A 58 -1.71 -0.25 -7.23
C GLU A 58 -0.64 0.14 -6.22
N VAL A 59 0.46 0.70 -6.72
CA VAL A 59 1.56 1.17 -5.88
C VAL A 59 1.72 2.66 -6.11
N TYR A 60 1.71 3.43 -5.01
CA TYR A 60 2.01 4.84 -5.06
C TYR A 60 3.43 5.09 -4.59
N LEU A 61 4.20 5.77 -5.42
CA LEU A 61 5.56 6.15 -5.07
C LEU A 61 5.52 7.46 -4.31
N VAL A 62 5.89 7.43 -3.05
CA VAL A 62 5.76 8.58 -2.17
C VAL A 62 7.15 9.08 -1.81
N ASP A 63 7.47 10.29 -2.26
CA ASP A 63 8.71 10.96 -1.87
C ASP A 63 8.49 11.63 -0.52
N ARG A 64 9.40 11.37 0.41
CA ARG A 64 9.29 11.89 1.76
C ARG A 64 9.15 13.41 1.81
N LYS A 65 9.83 14.10 0.92
CA LYS A 65 9.77 15.56 0.89
C LYS A 65 8.37 16.06 0.56
N ARG A 66 7.62 15.32 -0.22
CA ARG A 66 6.29 15.72 -0.66
C ARG A 66 5.19 15.30 0.31
N ILE A 67 5.54 14.46 1.25
CA ILE A 67 4.54 13.91 2.17
C ILE A 67 3.93 14.99 3.06
N ASN A 68 4.65 16.10 3.24
CA ASN A 68 4.16 17.21 4.04
C ASN A 68 3.21 18.13 3.29
N GLN A 69 3.00 17.90 2.01
CA GLN A 69 2.13 18.73 1.20
C GLN A 69 0.72 18.17 1.22
N LEU A 70 -0.22 18.98 1.62
CA LEU A 70 -1.59 18.56 1.76
C LEU A 70 -2.18 18.07 0.44
N SER A 71 -1.86 18.76 -0.64
CA SER A 71 -2.36 18.38 -1.96
C SER A 71 -1.87 16.99 -2.37
N TYR A 72 -0.64 16.66 -2.01
CA TYR A 72 -0.07 15.37 -2.32
C TYR A 72 -0.84 14.25 -1.60
N TRP A 73 -1.13 14.46 -0.33
CA TRP A 73 -1.92 13.51 0.43
C TRP A 73 -3.30 13.32 -0.17
N ARG A 74 -3.87 14.40 -0.67
CA ARG A 74 -5.17 14.34 -1.30
C ARG A 74 -5.14 13.49 -2.56
N GLU A 75 -4.07 13.57 -3.34
CA GLU A 75 -3.90 12.76 -4.53
C GLU A 75 -3.86 11.27 -4.18
N ILE A 76 -3.08 10.94 -3.16
CA ILE A 76 -2.99 9.54 -2.73
C ILE A 76 -4.35 9.00 -2.33
N ARG A 77 -5.14 9.81 -1.68
CA ARG A 77 -6.43 9.37 -1.16
C ARG A 77 -7.52 9.27 -2.22
N LYS A 78 -7.27 9.82 -3.37
CA LYS A 78 -8.27 9.80 -4.44
C LYS A 78 -8.54 8.41 -4.99
N ASP A 79 -7.58 7.57 -4.89
CA ASP A 79 -7.76 6.22 -5.37
C ASP A 79 -8.65 5.45 -4.41
#